data_4aeb2424b2f3bf1ceb81a5f02ed43e02
#
_entry.id   4aeb2424b2f3bf1ceb81a5f02ed43e02
#
_cell.length_a   1.000
_cell.length_b   1.000
_cell.length_c   1.000
_cell.angle_alpha   90.00
_cell.angle_beta   90.00
_cell.angle_gamma   90.00
#
_symmetry.space_group_name_H-M   'P 1'
#
loop_
_entity.id
_entity.type
_entity.pdbx_description
1 polymer ?
#
loop_
_entity_poly.entity_id
_entity_poly.type
_entity_poly.pdbx_seq_one_letter_code
_entity_poly.pdbx_strand_id
1 'polypeptide(L)'
;MKKYISIISSILVITSCDVVEGPYMSDTTNPPINSTTKKILIEDFTGHLCSNCPDAARELTAIKDIYQDQIIGMAIHVSTSFARPYSASQAPAFQYDFRTQWGDNWDDFYGVSEAGLPRGMVNRMGYPENHKLGKDEWASIVANVLNQEPDFELTISSTTDLITINSEILNSINGDYNLVVCLTEDNIINWQKDGANNVEDYEHNHVLRSVLIDEALSSSSSYISGQEIERLINYDLTALEQSNINYSENTAEAGNGNAGNWNSENMSIVSYIYNNITKEIMQVEEAHLNN
;
A
#
# COMPACT_ATOMS: atom_id res chain seq x y z
N MET A 1 48.27 58.42 -53.11
CA MET A 1 47.56 57.28 -53.66
C MET A 1 47.82 56.06 -52.74
N LYS A 2 46.88 55.72 -51.81
CA LYS A 2 47.01 54.55 -50.94
C LYS A 2 46.10 53.44 -51.45
N LYS A 3 46.70 52.31 -51.79
CA LYS A 3 46.02 51.12 -52.27
C LYS A 3 45.56 50.31 -51.01
N TYR A 4 44.28 50.05 -50.91
CA TYR A 4 43.70 49.12 -49.91
C TYR A 4 43.66 47.71 -50.47
N ILE A 5 44.37 46.79 -49.87
CA ILE A 5 44.32 45.35 -50.16
C ILE A 5 43.23 44.75 -49.25
N SER A 6 42.16 44.26 -49.86
CA SER A 6 41.05 43.55 -49.14
C SER A 6 41.44 42.09 -49.13
N ILE A 7 41.61 41.57 -47.87
CA ILE A 7 41.82 40.14 -47.63
C ILE A 7 40.45 39.50 -47.34
N ILE A 8 40.01 38.69 -48.30
CA ILE A 8 38.81 37.86 -48.13
C ILE A 8 39.27 36.59 -47.41
N SER A 9 38.83 36.46 -46.13
CA SER A 9 39.01 35.24 -45.31
C SER A 9 37.92 34.25 -45.66
N SER A 10 38.29 33.18 -46.34
CA SER A 10 37.37 32.08 -46.69
C SER A 10 37.23 31.16 -45.45
N ILE A 11 36.05 31.15 -44.80
CA ILE A 11 35.72 30.23 -43.72
C ILE A 11 35.31 28.89 -44.33
N LEU A 12 36.14 27.88 -44.13
CA LEU A 12 35.85 26.50 -44.53
C LEU A 12 35.00 25.87 -43.43
N VAL A 13 33.70 25.67 -43.66
CA VAL A 13 32.82 24.92 -42.80
C VAL A 13 32.98 23.43 -43.14
N ILE A 14 33.65 22.70 -42.26
CA ILE A 14 33.73 21.24 -42.34
C ILE A 14 32.48 20.69 -41.66
N THR A 15 31.47 20.26 -42.43
CA THR A 15 30.37 19.41 -41.94
C THR A 15 30.90 17.99 -41.90
N SER A 16 31.31 17.56 -40.71
CA SER A 16 31.57 16.15 -40.44
C SER A 16 30.20 15.47 -40.24
N CYS A 17 29.70 14.79 -41.26
CA CYS A 17 28.70 13.76 -41.08
C CYS A 17 29.43 12.52 -40.60
N ASP A 18 29.33 12.26 -39.30
CA ASP A 18 29.75 10.99 -38.75
C ASP A 18 28.66 9.97 -39.10
N VAL A 19 28.89 9.22 -40.19
CA VAL A 19 28.04 8.07 -40.52
C VAL A 19 28.55 6.92 -39.70
N VAL A 20 27.88 6.67 -38.56
CA VAL A 20 28.06 5.46 -37.77
C VAL A 20 27.42 4.30 -38.55
N GLU A 21 28.24 3.62 -39.38
CA GLU A 21 27.81 2.35 -39.98
C GLU A 21 27.78 1.28 -38.89
N GLY A 22 26.57 0.83 -38.56
CA GLY A 22 26.38 -0.27 -37.62
C GLY A 22 26.65 -1.64 -38.19
N PRO A 23 26.91 -2.61 -37.32
CA PRO A 23 25.88 -3.45 -36.80
C PRO A 23 25.85 -3.38 -35.27
N TYR A 24 25.18 -2.39 -34.71
CA TYR A 24 24.91 -2.34 -33.29
C TYR A 24 23.54 -2.98 -32.91
N MET A 25 22.95 -3.65 -33.87
CA MET A 25 21.90 -4.62 -33.63
C MET A 25 22.51 -6.03 -33.69
N SER A 26 23.35 -6.38 -32.71
CA SER A 26 23.37 -7.77 -32.31
C SER A 26 21.95 -8.02 -31.81
N ASP A 27 21.26 -9.00 -32.36
CA ASP A 27 20.11 -9.65 -31.76
C ASP A 27 20.56 -10.33 -30.46
N THR A 28 20.93 -9.52 -29.48
CA THR A 28 20.76 -9.91 -28.11
C THR A 28 19.23 -9.87 -27.95
N THR A 29 18.61 -11.03 -27.92
CA THR A 29 17.35 -11.22 -27.26
C THR A 29 17.58 -10.75 -25.81
N ASN A 30 17.53 -9.42 -25.58
CA ASN A 30 17.33 -8.94 -24.25
C ASN A 30 16.03 -9.63 -23.82
N PRO A 31 16.02 -10.37 -22.71
CA PRO A 31 14.76 -10.80 -22.16
C PRO A 31 13.88 -9.56 -22.08
N PRO A 32 12.59 -9.66 -22.33
CA PRO A 32 11.71 -8.51 -22.27
C PRO A 32 12.04 -7.78 -20.97
N ILE A 33 12.36 -6.49 -21.06
CA ILE A 33 12.56 -5.67 -19.85
C ILE A 33 11.23 -5.77 -19.15
N ASN A 34 11.24 -6.44 -18.02
CA ASN A 34 10.05 -6.57 -17.21
C ASN A 34 9.63 -5.14 -16.83
N SER A 35 8.50 -4.69 -17.37
CA SER A 35 8.02 -3.33 -17.15
C SER A 35 7.35 -3.16 -15.80
N THR A 36 7.23 -4.25 -15.04
CA THR A 36 6.61 -4.24 -13.71
C THR A 36 7.49 -3.48 -12.73
N THR A 37 6.92 -2.48 -12.12
CA THR A 37 7.59 -1.67 -11.10
C THR A 37 7.33 -2.22 -9.71
N LYS A 38 8.33 -2.11 -8.83
CA LYS A 38 8.16 -2.39 -7.40
C LYS A 38 7.13 -1.43 -6.83
N LYS A 39 6.14 -1.97 -6.12
CA LYS A 39 5.19 -1.22 -5.31
C LYS A 39 5.39 -1.52 -3.83
N ILE A 40 5.05 -0.58 -2.99
CA ILE A 40 5.30 -0.62 -1.55
C ILE A 40 4.00 -0.40 -0.80
N LEU A 41 3.74 -1.27 0.18
CA LEU A 41 2.68 -1.08 1.16
C LEU A 41 3.24 -0.35 2.38
N ILE A 42 2.58 0.76 2.75
CA ILE A 42 2.77 1.41 4.04
C ILE A 42 1.55 1.11 4.89
N GLU A 43 1.75 0.30 5.94
CA GLU A 43 0.74 -0.01 6.94
C GLU A 43 0.86 1.03 8.06
N ASP A 44 -0.05 2.02 8.09
CA ASP A 44 -0.12 3.07 9.12
C ASP A 44 -1.03 2.62 10.26
N PHE A 45 -0.45 2.21 11.38
CA PHE A 45 -1.18 1.90 12.59
C PHE A 45 -1.58 3.18 13.31
N THR A 46 -2.87 3.39 13.46
CA THR A 46 -3.48 4.67 13.77
C THR A 46 -4.69 4.56 14.72
N GLY A 47 -5.33 5.68 15.00
CA GLY A 47 -6.59 5.73 15.73
C GLY A 47 -7.15 7.15 15.84
N HIS A 48 -8.45 7.28 15.82
CA HIS A 48 -9.14 8.57 15.82
C HIS A 48 -8.94 9.37 17.13
N LEU A 49 -8.54 8.72 18.23
CA LEU A 49 -8.18 9.38 19.49
C LEU A 49 -6.69 9.72 19.60
N CYS A 50 -5.87 9.36 18.61
CA CYS A 50 -4.46 9.63 18.57
C CYS A 50 -4.21 11.04 18.01
N SER A 51 -3.75 11.96 18.83
CA SER A 51 -3.58 13.36 18.45
C SER A 51 -2.43 13.62 17.46
N ASN A 52 -1.46 12.69 17.35
CA ASN A 52 -0.33 12.81 16.45
C ASN A 52 -0.48 11.95 15.17
N CYS A 53 -1.52 11.11 15.09
CA CYS A 53 -1.72 10.23 13.93
C CYS A 53 -2.03 10.98 12.63
N PRO A 54 -2.71 12.14 12.62
CA PRO A 54 -2.84 12.93 11.41
C PRO A 54 -1.51 13.38 10.78
N ASP A 55 -0.44 13.51 11.58
CA ASP A 55 0.90 13.81 11.03
C ASP A 55 1.45 12.64 10.20
N ALA A 56 1.16 11.40 10.59
CA ALA A 56 1.54 10.21 9.83
C ALA A 56 0.73 10.09 8.53
N ALA A 57 -0.58 10.35 8.58
CA ALA A 57 -1.42 10.40 7.38
C ALA A 57 -0.93 11.47 6.38
N ARG A 58 -0.50 12.63 6.85
CA ARG A 58 0.11 13.69 6.01
C ARG A 58 1.44 13.25 5.41
N GLU A 59 2.28 12.54 6.16
CA GLU A 59 3.54 11.97 5.65
C GLU A 59 3.30 10.91 4.58
N LEU A 60 2.34 10.00 4.79
CA LEU A 60 1.93 9.02 3.78
C LEU A 60 1.47 9.71 2.49
N THR A 61 0.63 10.74 2.61
CA THR A 61 0.18 11.54 1.46
C THR A 61 1.36 12.18 0.74
N ALA A 62 2.31 12.79 1.44
CA ALA A 62 3.48 13.40 0.84
C ALA A 62 4.37 12.38 0.10
N ILE A 63 4.52 11.17 0.63
CA ILE A 63 5.23 10.08 -0.04
C ILE A 63 4.48 9.62 -1.29
N LYS A 64 3.14 9.46 -1.22
CA LYS A 64 2.28 9.13 -2.39
C LYS A 64 2.37 10.22 -3.46
N ASP A 65 2.42 11.49 -3.11
CA ASP A 65 2.58 12.61 -4.07
C ASP A 65 3.88 12.52 -4.87
N ILE A 66 4.96 12.00 -4.26
CA ILE A 66 6.26 11.84 -4.92
C ILE A 66 6.29 10.60 -5.82
N TYR A 67 5.83 9.47 -5.31
CA TYR A 67 5.99 8.16 -5.96
C TYR A 67 4.72 7.61 -6.62
N GLN A 68 3.62 8.34 -6.50
CA GLN A 68 2.33 8.07 -7.16
C GLN A 68 1.81 6.64 -6.85
N ASP A 69 1.44 5.90 -7.89
CA ASP A 69 0.88 4.54 -7.85
C ASP A 69 1.85 3.46 -7.34
N GLN A 70 3.12 3.81 -7.10
CA GLN A 70 4.06 2.89 -6.48
C GLN A 70 3.89 2.76 -4.96
N ILE A 71 3.13 3.65 -4.34
CA ILE A 71 2.87 3.62 -2.90
C ILE A 71 1.40 3.36 -2.63
N ILE A 72 1.16 2.30 -1.89
CA ILE A 72 -0.17 1.94 -1.42
C ILE A 72 -0.20 2.14 0.10
N GLY A 73 -1.21 2.85 0.57
CA GLY A 73 -1.43 3.11 1.99
C GLY A 73 -2.48 2.16 2.57
N MET A 74 -2.35 1.81 3.84
CA MET A 74 -3.37 1.11 4.60
C MET A 74 -3.40 1.66 6.02
N ALA A 75 -4.47 2.37 6.39
CA ALA A 75 -4.69 2.89 7.73
C ALA A 75 -5.37 1.83 8.61
N ILE A 76 -4.67 1.36 9.62
CA ILE A 76 -5.11 0.28 10.50
C ILE A 76 -5.41 0.85 11.88
N HIS A 77 -6.69 1.05 12.18
CA HIS A 77 -7.13 1.58 13.47
C HIS A 77 -7.07 0.49 14.52
N VAL A 78 -6.28 0.71 15.57
CA VAL A 78 -6.00 -0.30 16.58
C VAL A 78 -5.97 0.29 17.99
N SER A 79 -6.02 -0.61 18.99
CA SER A 79 -5.86 -0.30 20.40
C SER A 79 -7.05 0.40 21.04
N THR A 80 -7.39 -0.06 22.25
CA THR A 80 -8.40 0.55 23.09
C THR A 80 -8.07 2.00 23.48
N SER A 81 -6.79 2.34 23.59
CA SER A 81 -6.37 3.70 23.97
C SER A 81 -6.53 4.71 22.84
N PHE A 82 -6.38 4.28 21.58
CA PHE A 82 -6.28 5.18 20.43
C PHE A 82 -7.46 5.10 19.45
N ALA A 83 -8.18 3.97 19.38
CA ALA A 83 -9.20 3.76 18.36
C ALA A 83 -10.58 3.34 18.90
N ARG A 84 -10.75 3.11 20.22
CA ARG A 84 -12.08 2.78 20.74
C ARG A 84 -13.07 3.92 20.56
N PRO A 85 -14.34 3.65 20.29
CA PRO A 85 -15.36 4.68 20.29
C PRO A 85 -15.59 5.24 21.69
N TYR A 86 -16.06 6.48 21.78
CA TYR A 86 -16.53 7.04 23.04
C TYR A 86 -17.89 6.45 23.43
N SER A 87 -18.19 6.51 24.74
CA SER A 87 -19.50 6.10 25.24
C SER A 87 -20.63 7.00 24.69
N ALA A 88 -21.84 6.49 24.62
CA ALA A 88 -23.02 7.21 24.13
C ALA A 88 -23.27 8.55 24.86
N SER A 89 -22.82 8.69 26.10
CA SER A 89 -22.94 9.95 26.85
C SER A 89 -22.02 11.08 26.32
N GLN A 90 -21.05 10.74 25.46
CA GLN A 90 -20.11 11.67 24.85
C GLN A 90 -20.49 12.01 23.40
N ALA A 91 -21.63 11.50 22.90
CA ALA A 91 -22.10 11.77 21.54
C ALA A 91 -22.25 13.30 21.30
N PRO A 92 -22.03 13.76 20.03
CA PRO A 92 -21.80 12.96 18.83
C PRO A 92 -20.31 12.59 18.58
N ALA A 93 -19.38 13.06 19.41
CA ALA A 93 -17.95 12.94 19.16
C ALA A 93 -17.43 11.48 19.29
N PHE A 94 -16.61 11.05 18.33
CA PHE A 94 -15.85 9.79 18.37
C PHE A 94 -16.72 8.55 18.61
N GLN A 95 -17.88 8.47 17.99
CA GLN A 95 -18.80 7.35 18.18
C GLN A 95 -18.54 6.18 17.23
N TYR A 96 -17.81 6.40 16.12
CA TYR A 96 -17.54 5.38 15.13
C TYR A 96 -16.38 4.49 15.57
N ASP A 97 -16.52 3.17 15.38
CA ASP A 97 -15.46 2.19 15.64
C ASP A 97 -14.82 1.79 14.31
N PHE A 98 -13.62 2.29 14.07
CA PHE A 98 -12.84 2.00 12.86
C PHE A 98 -12.07 0.67 12.95
N ARG A 99 -12.00 0.06 14.13
CA ARG A 99 -11.22 -1.17 14.33
C ARG A 99 -11.86 -2.34 13.61
N THR A 100 -11.00 -3.25 13.19
CA THR A 100 -11.39 -4.53 12.61
C THR A 100 -10.72 -5.67 13.38
N GLN A 101 -11.29 -6.86 13.33
CA GLN A 101 -10.67 -8.05 13.94
C GLN A 101 -9.27 -8.29 13.36
N TRP A 102 -9.08 -8.06 12.05
CA TRP A 102 -7.80 -8.25 11.42
C TRP A 102 -6.76 -7.21 11.83
N GLY A 103 -7.17 -5.95 11.96
CA GLY A 103 -6.30 -4.88 12.44
C GLY A 103 -5.79 -5.17 13.86
N ASP A 104 -6.69 -5.54 14.77
CA ASP A 104 -6.31 -5.88 16.14
C ASP A 104 -5.43 -7.14 16.19
N ASN A 105 -5.73 -8.18 15.38
CA ASN A 105 -4.88 -9.38 15.29
C ASN A 105 -3.47 -9.07 14.75
N TRP A 106 -3.35 -8.18 13.77
CA TRP A 106 -2.04 -7.76 13.24
C TRP A 106 -1.28 -6.92 14.25
N ASP A 107 -1.96 -6.03 14.97
CA ASP A 107 -1.32 -5.27 16.05
C ASP A 107 -0.80 -6.17 17.17
N ASP A 108 -1.61 -7.14 17.59
CA ASP A 108 -1.20 -8.15 18.57
C ASP A 108 0.01 -8.97 18.10
N PHE A 109 0.05 -9.34 16.81
CA PHE A 109 1.12 -10.16 16.24
C PHE A 109 2.41 -9.36 16.04
N TYR A 110 2.31 -8.15 15.49
CA TYR A 110 3.46 -7.30 15.20
C TYR A 110 3.85 -6.39 16.37
N GLY A 111 2.97 -6.18 17.34
CA GLY A 111 3.17 -5.34 18.52
C GLY A 111 3.40 -3.87 18.19
N VAL A 112 2.78 -3.34 17.11
CA VAL A 112 3.11 -2.00 16.60
C VAL A 112 2.66 -0.91 17.55
N SER A 113 1.44 -0.99 18.11
CA SER A 113 0.89 0.01 19.01
C SER A 113 1.52 0.01 20.42
N GLU A 114 2.22 -1.05 20.82
CA GLU A 114 2.88 -1.16 22.12
C GLU A 114 3.87 -0.02 22.39
N ALA A 115 4.53 0.48 21.35
CA ALA A 115 5.47 1.61 21.44
C ALA A 115 4.78 2.98 21.34
N GLY A 116 3.44 3.00 21.32
CA GLY A 116 2.62 4.20 21.08
C GLY A 116 2.42 4.50 19.59
N LEU A 117 1.39 5.30 19.27
CA LEU A 117 1.03 5.69 17.92
C LEU A 117 1.32 7.18 17.67
N PRO A 118 1.56 7.64 16.41
CA PRO A 118 1.55 6.83 15.18
C PRO A 118 2.80 5.99 15.01
N ARG A 119 2.63 4.82 14.44
CA ARG A 119 3.70 3.95 13.98
C ARG A 119 3.23 3.17 12.77
N GLY A 120 4.17 2.71 11.94
CA GLY A 120 3.83 1.93 10.77
C GLY A 120 4.90 0.93 10.38
N MET A 121 4.60 0.20 9.32
CA MET A 121 5.52 -0.73 8.67
C MET A 121 5.60 -0.39 7.19
N VAL A 122 6.80 -0.42 6.62
CA VAL A 122 7.04 -0.30 5.18
C VAL A 122 7.42 -1.69 4.68
N ASN A 123 6.53 -2.33 3.91
CA ASN A 123 6.66 -3.72 3.46
C ASN A 123 7.01 -4.71 4.59
N ARG A 124 6.71 -4.40 5.85
CA ARG A 124 7.07 -5.20 7.04
C ARG A 124 8.57 -5.51 7.15
N MET A 125 9.41 -4.70 6.51
CA MET A 125 10.85 -4.89 6.50
C MET A 125 11.43 -4.81 7.91
N GLY A 126 12.46 -5.65 8.16
CA GLY A 126 13.14 -5.68 9.44
C GLY A 126 12.42 -6.45 10.56
N TYR A 127 11.32 -7.16 10.26
CA TYR A 127 10.68 -8.05 11.22
C TYR A 127 11.66 -9.18 11.65
N PRO A 128 11.70 -9.57 12.93
CA PRO A 128 10.84 -9.05 14.03
C PRO A 128 11.42 -7.84 14.81
N GLU A 129 12.62 -7.39 14.53
CA GLU A 129 13.33 -6.47 15.43
C GLU A 129 13.12 -4.97 15.09
N ASN A 130 13.06 -4.64 13.77
CA ASN A 130 13.15 -3.27 13.28
C ASN A 130 12.00 -2.85 12.35
N HIS A 131 10.85 -3.52 12.43
CA HIS A 131 9.70 -3.26 11.55
C HIS A 131 8.78 -2.14 12.03
N LYS A 132 8.84 -1.75 13.31
CA LYS A 132 7.96 -0.76 13.95
C LYS A 132 8.54 0.65 13.77
N LEU A 133 8.24 1.28 12.64
CA LEU A 133 8.85 2.51 12.20
C LEU A 133 8.07 3.76 12.67
N GLY A 134 8.80 4.81 13.04
CA GLY A 134 8.22 6.14 13.13
C GLY A 134 7.96 6.71 11.74
N LYS A 135 6.95 7.59 11.60
CA LYS A 135 6.59 8.19 10.32
C LYS A 135 7.78 8.86 9.61
N ASP A 136 8.71 9.45 10.36
CA ASP A 136 9.88 10.16 9.81
C ASP A 136 10.91 9.21 9.16
N GLU A 137 10.76 7.90 9.34
CA GLU A 137 11.63 6.87 8.75
C GLU A 137 11.08 6.33 7.42
N TRP A 138 9.78 6.48 7.14
CA TRP A 138 9.10 5.86 5.99
C TRP A 138 9.70 6.26 4.65
N ALA A 139 9.86 7.58 4.41
CA ALA A 139 10.35 8.08 3.12
C ALA A 139 11.74 7.54 2.77
N SER A 140 12.64 7.39 3.74
CA SER A 140 14.00 6.87 3.51
C SER A 140 14.00 5.39 3.16
N ILE A 141 13.13 4.59 3.78
CA ILE A 141 13.01 3.16 3.49
C ILE A 141 12.34 2.96 2.14
N VAL A 142 11.27 3.71 1.83
CA VAL A 142 10.61 3.72 0.52
C VAL A 142 11.62 3.97 -0.60
N ALA A 143 12.44 5.02 -0.49
CA ALA A 143 13.44 5.35 -1.52
C ALA A 143 14.46 4.23 -1.76
N ASN A 144 14.78 3.44 -0.73
CA ASN A 144 15.70 2.30 -0.87
C ASN A 144 15.03 1.08 -1.51
N VAL A 145 13.77 0.80 -1.15
CA VAL A 145 13.04 -0.39 -1.59
C VAL A 145 12.57 -0.26 -3.04
N LEU A 146 12.17 0.93 -3.48
CA LEU A 146 11.69 1.17 -4.85
C LEU A 146 12.74 0.86 -5.93
N ASN A 147 14.03 0.83 -5.58
CA ASN A 147 15.10 0.47 -6.51
C ASN A 147 15.28 -1.04 -6.69
N GLN A 148 14.54 -1.87 -5.96
CA GLN A 148 14.60 -3.31 -6.08
C GLN A 148 13.71 -3.80 -7.25
N GLU A 149 14.18 -4.80 -7.97
CA GLU A 149 13.34 -5.48 -8.96
C GLU A 149 12.31 -6.37 -8.25
N PRO A 150 11.03 -6.35 -8.65
CA PRO A 150 10.03 -7.23 -8.06
C PRO A 150 10.19 -8.67 -8.56
N ASP A 151 9.91 -9.63 -7.68
CA ASP A 151 9.86 -11.05 -8.03
C ASP A 151 8.47 -11.49 -8.51
N PHE A 152 7.45 -10.68 -8.24
CA PHE A 152 6.05 -10.93 -8.55
C PHE A 152 5.42 -9.72 -9.24
N GLU A 153 4.50 -9.99 -10.16
CA GLU A 153 3.52 -9.03 -10.64
C GLU A 153 2.14 -9.43 -10.15
N LEU A 154 1.35 -8.46 -9.72
CA LEU A 154 -0.04 -8.64 -9.31
C LEU A 154 -0.95 -7.85 -10.22
N THR A 155 -2.04 -8.48 -10.68
CA THR A 155 -3.15 -7.79 -11.33
C THR A 155 -4.45 -8.12 -10.62
N ILE A 156 -5.30 -7.11 -10.48
CA ILE A 156 -6.58 -7.18 -9.78
C ILE A 156 -7.69 -6.81 -10.76
N SER A 157 -8.74 -7.61 -10.79
CA SER A 157 -10.00 -7.25 -11.41
C SER A 157 -11.16 -7.65 -10.52
N SER A 158 -12.28 -6.93 -10.60
CA SER A 158 -13.46 -7.22 -9.78
C SER A 158 -14.75 -7.04 -10.55
N THR A 159 -15.76 -7.73 -10.08
CA THR A 159 -17.19 -7.54 -10.38
C THR A 159 -17.93 -7.39 -9.05
N THR A 160 -19.25 -7.27 -9.07
CA THR A 160 -20.09 -7.05 -7.88
C THR A 160 -19.86 -8.07 -6.73
N ASP A 161 -19.50 -9.30 -7.04
CA ASP A 161 -19.43 -10.42 -6.09
C ASP A 161 -18.16 -11.29 -6.24
N LEU A 162 -17.27 -10.94 -7.17
CA LEU A 162 -16.09 -11.72 -7.49
C LEU A 162 -14.86 -10.81 -7.66
N ILE A 163 -13.79 -11.13 -6.97
CA ILE A 163 -12.45 -10.57 -7.17
C ILE A 163 -11.57 -11.65 -7.79
N THR A 164 -10.83 -11.26 -8.83
CA THR A 164 -9.82 -12.10 -9.46
C THR A 164 -8.46 -11.48 -9.24
N ILE A 165 -7.56 -12.23 -8.64
CA ILE A 165 -6.13 -11.88 -8.50
C ILE A 165 -5.34 -12.80 -9.40
N ASN A 166 -4.52 -12.24 -10.28
CA ASN A 166 -3.50 -12.98 -11.01
C ASN A 166 -2.11 -12.57 -10.50
N SER A 167 -1.32 -13.58 -10.13
CA SER A 167 0.06 -13.43 -9.64
C SER A 167 1.00 -14.05 -10.66
N GLU A 168 1.78 -13.23 -11.38
CA GLU A 168 2.84 -13.70 -12.27
C GLU A 168 4.17 -13.74 -11.51
N ILE A 169 4.91 -14.83 -11.70
CA ILE A 169 6.25 -15.01 -11.15
C ILE A 169 7.26 -14.44 -12.15
N LEU A 170 7.91 -13.34 -11.80
CA LEU A 170 8.85 -12.68 -12.69
C LEU A 170 10.22 -13.31 -12.69
N ASN A 171 10.69 -13.72 -11.53
CA ASN A 171 11.98 -14.40 -11.34
C ASN A 171 11.77 -15.75 -10.66
N SER A 172 12.50 -16.80 -11.09
CA SER A 172 12.44 -18.08 -10.41
C SER A 172 12.92 -17.95 -8.98
N ILE A 173 12.07 -18.29 -8.02
CA ILE A 173 12.29 -18.08 -6.59
C ILE A 173 11.79 -19.29 -5.77
N ASN A 174 12.42 -19.51 -4.61
CA ASN A 174 11.96 -20.51 -3.65
C ASN A 174 11.57 -19.81 -2.33
N GLY A 175 10.55 -20.32 -1.69
CA GLY A 175 10.09 -19.82 -0.40
C GLY A 175 8.63 -20.15 -0.15
N ASP A 176 8.20 -19.95 1.08
CA ASP A 176 6.79 -20.06 1.45
C ASP A 176 6.19 -18.66 1.43
N TYR A 177 5.26 -18.41 0.53
CA TYR A 177 4.60 -17.12 0.33
C TYR A 177 3.11 -17.23 0.58
N ASN A 178 2.55 -16.19 1.18
CA ASN A 178 1.11 -16.01 1.32
C ASN A 178 0.63 -14.89 0.39
N LEU A 179 -0.59 -15.06 -0.10
CA LEU A 179 -1.38 -14.03 -0.77
C LEU A 179 -2.42 -13.50 0.21
N VAL A 180 -2.46 -12.18 0.36
CA VAL A 180 -3.48 -11.46 1.13
C VAL A 180 -4.30 -10.61 0.20
N VAL A 181 -5.60 -10.54 0.46
CA VAL A 181 -6.53 -9.63 -0.23
C VAL A 181 -7.37 -8.93 0.81
N CYS A 182 -7.31 -7.59 0.80
CA CYS A 182 -8.02 -6.71 1.73
C CYS A 182 -8.97 -5.77 1.00
N LEU A 183 -9.94 -5.25 1.72
CA LEU A 183 -10.73 -4.09 1.33
C LEU A 183 -10.34 -2.90 2.19
N THR A 184 -10.11 -1.76 1.55
CA THR A 184 -9.91 -0.45 2.18
C THR A 184 -11.00 0.52 1.73
N GLU A 185 -11.22 1.59 2.48
CA GLU A 185 -12.18 2.64 2.13
C GLU A 185 -11.59 4.02 2.34
N ASP A 186 -11.82 4.89 1.37
CA ASP A 186 -11.42 6.29 1.37
C ASP A 186 -12.61 7.21 1.66
N ASN A 187 -12.32 8.50 1.86
CA ASN A 187 -13.33 9.58 2.01
C ASN A 187 -14.33 9.35 3.16
N ILE A 188 -13.89 8.76 4.26
CA ILE A 188 -14.75 8.58 5.43
C ILE A 188 -14.68 9.83 6.30
N ILE A 189 -15.75 10.62 6.31
CA ILE A 189 -15.81 11.84 7.12
C ILE A 189 -16.23 11.49 8.54
N ASN A 190 -15.35 11.73 9.50
CA ASN A 190 -15.62 11.43 10.92
C ASN A 190 -14.66 12.17 11.86
N TRP A 191 -14.93 12.09 13.16
CA TRP A 191 -14.13 12.71 14.21
C TRP A 191 -12.69 12.17 14.24
N GLN A 192 -11.72 13.10 14.41
CA GLN A 192 -10.30 12.81 14.63
C GLN A 192 -9.69 13.84 15.59
N LYS A 193 -8.84 13.39 16.51
CA LYS A 193 -7.95 14.30 17.24
C LYS A 193 -6.78 14.69 16.35
N ASP A 194 -6.55 16.00 16.19
CA ASP A 194 -5.39 16.55 15.48
C ASP A 194 -4.69 17.59 16.38
N GLY A 195 -3.56 17.20 16.95
CA GLY A 195 -2.90 17.98 17.98
C GLY A 195 -3.82 18.23 19.19
N ALA A 196 -4.09 19.49 19.47
CA ALA A 196 -5.00 19.91 20.55
C ALA A 196 -6.47 19.99 20.14
N ASN A 197 -6.80 19.76 18.86
CA ASN A 197 -8.14 19.92 18.33
C ASN A 197 -8.88 18.59 18.21
N ASN A 198 -10.21 18.66 18.32
CA ASN A 198 -11.11 17.61 17.88
C ASN A 198 -11.71 18.09 16.55
N VAL A 199 -11.39 17.43 15.46
CA VAL A 199 -11.86 17.74 14.11
C VAL A 199 -13.04 16.85 13.80
N GLU A 200 -14.22 17.42 13.55
CA GLU A 200 -15.46 16.68 13.33
C GLU A 200 -15.55 16.14 11.92
N ASP A 201 -15.07 16.91 10.97
CA ASP A 201 -15.13 16.63 9.53
C ASP A 201 -13.78 16.18 8.96
N TYR A 202 -13.02 15.41 9.74
CA TYR A 202 -11.75 14.84 9.27
C TYR A 202 -12.01 13.73 8.25
N GLU A 203 -11.27 13.78 7.15
CA GLU A 203 -11.32 12.77 6.09
C GLU A 203 -10.33 11.65 6.36
N HIS A 204 -10.86 10.46 6.67
CA HIS A 204 -10.07 9.25 6.82
C HIS A 204 -9.96 8.52 5.48
N ASN A 205 -8.75 8.19 5.07
CA ASN A 205 -8.45 7.51 3.82
C ASN A 205 -7.70 6.19 4.04
N HIS A 206 -7.79 5.29 3.09
CA HIS A 206 -7.11 3.98 3.08
C HIS A 206 -7.45 3.09 4.29
N VAL A 207 -8.62 3.29 4.90
CA VAL A 207 -9.02 2.60 6.12
C VAL A 207 -9.29 1.14 5.85
N LEU A 208 -8.57 0.25 6.55
CA LEU A 208 -8.79 -1.20 6.48
C LEU A 208 -10.22 -1.54 6.92
N ARG A 209 -10.99 -2.20 6.06
CA ARG A 209 -12.35 -2.65 6.34
C ARG A 209 -12.44 -4.14 6.57
N SER A 210 -11.78 -4.94 5.75
CA SER A 210 -11.79 -6.39 5.87
C SER A 210 -10.59 -7.02 5.22
N VAL A 211 -10.23 -8.23 5.66
CA VAL A 211 -9.34 -9.13 4.94
C VAL A 211 -10.18 -10.30 4.44
N LEU A 212 -10.16 -10.51 3.13
CA LEU A 212 -10.93 -11.55 2.47
C LEU A 212 -10.22 -12.89 2.52
N ILE A 213 -8.90 -12.88 2.29
CA ILE A 213 -8.03 -14.05 2.41
C ILE A 213 -6.65 -13.65 2.95
N ASP A 214 -6.03 -14.56 3.69
CA ASP A 214 -4.60 -14.64 4.00
C ASP A 214 -4.24 -16.12 3.95
N GLU A 215 -3.77 -16.59 2.81
CA GLU A 215 -3.53 -18.01 2.56
C GLU A 215 -2.27 -18.25 1.74
N ALA A 216 -1.77 -19.48 1.76
CA ALA A 216 -0.62 -19.86 0.95
C ALA A 216 -0.84 -19.54 -0.54
N LEU A 217 0.14 -18.87 -1.16
CA LEU A 217 0.11 -18.51 -2.60
C LEU A 217 -0.03 -19.77 -3.46
N SER A 218 0.67 -20.83 -3.10
CA SER A 218 0.48 -22.17 -3.69
C SER A 218 0.86 -23.26 -2.69
N SER A 219 0.60 -24.52 -3.04
CA SER A 219 1.07 -25.69 -2.28
C SER A 219 2.55 -26.01 -2.53
N SER A 220 3.19 -25.33 -3.49
CA SER A 220 4.61 -25.47 -3.82
C SER A 220 5.40 -24.36 -3.15
N SER A 221 6.62 -24.67 -2.70
CA SER A 221 7.61 -23.66 -2.26
C SER A 221 8.64 -23.35 -3.36
N SER A 222 8.42 -23.80 -4.58
CA SER A 222 9.27 -23.51 -5.74
C SER A 222 8.43 -22.91 -6.87
N TYR A 223 8.85 -21.73 -7.35
CA TYR A 223 8.17 -20.94 -8.36
C TYR A 223 9.09 -20.69 -9.54
N ILE A 224 8.55 -20.75 -10.74
CA ILE A 224 9.29 -20.64 -11.99
C ILE A 224 8.89 -19.36 -12.72
N SER A 225 9.84 -18.61 -13.24
CA SER A 225 9.59 -17.40 -14.04
C SER A 225 8.60 -17.67 -15.17
N GLY A 226 7.61 -16.79 -15.34
CA GLY A 226 6.49 -16.92 -16.28
C GLY A 226 5.35 -17.82 -15.78
N GLN A 227 5.42 -18.34 -14.56
CA GLN A 227 4.29 -19.05 -13.94
C GLN A 227 3.23 -18.05 -13.50
N GLU A 228 1.97 -18.35 -13.81
CA GLU A 228 0.81 -17.60 -13.34
C GLU A 228 0.03 -18.38 -12.30
N ILE A 229 -0.47 -17.69 -11.28
CA ILE A 229 -1.32 -18.25 -10.22
C ILE A 229 -2.54 -17.36 -10.09
N GLU A 230 -3.71 -17.89 -10.39
CA GLU A 230 -4.99 -17.20 -10.29
C GLU A 230 -5.70 -17.54 -8.98
N ARG A 231 -6.34 -16.53 -8.37
CA ARG A 231 -7.27 -16.68 -7.25
C ARG A 231 -8.60 -16.01 -7.58
N LEU A 232 -9.67 -16.76 -7.42
CA LEU A 232 -11.05 -16.31 -7.53
C LEU A 232 -11.64 -16.23 -6.13
N ILE A 233 -12.07 -15.04 -5.72
CA ILE A 233 -12.55 -14.76 -4.36
C ILE A 233 -13.97 -14.24 -4.46
N ASN A 234 -14.94 -15.06 -4.06
CA ASN A 234 -16.31 -14.59 -3.90
C ASN A 234 -16.43 -13.83 -2.60
N TYR A 235 -17.11 -12.70 -2.61
CA TYR A 235 -17.36 -11.90 -1.43
C TYR A 235 -18.79 -11.38 -1.39
N ASP A 236 -19.26 -11.06 -0.19
CA ASP A 236 -20.53 -10.39 0.06
C ASP A 236 -20.24 -9.20 0.97
N LEU A 237 -20.28 -7.99 0.39
CA LEU A 237 -19.90 -6.78 1.10
C LEU A 237 -20.82 -6.52 2.31
N THR A 238 -22.12 -6.84 2.19
CA THR A 238 -23.07 -6.70 3.30
C THR A 238 -22.74 -7.65 4.44
N ALA A 239 -22.38 -8.89 4.12
CA ALA A 239 -21.98 -9.86 5.14
C ALA A 239 -20.66 -9.49 5.82
N LEU A 240 -19.70 -8.92 5.09
CA LEU A 240 -18.43 -8.42 5.63
C LEU A 240 -18.65 -7.24 6.57
N GLU A 241 -19.45 -6.26 6.16
CA GLU A 241 -19.84 -5.12 6.99
C GLU A 241 -20.53 -5.58 8.28
N GLN A 242 -21.50 -6.49 8.18
CA GLN A 242 -22.18 -7.05 9.35
C GLN A 242 -21.23 -7.80 10.28
N SER A 243 -20.23 -8.49 9.72
CA SER A 243 -19.20 -9.16 10.53
C SER A 243 -18.37 -8.16 11.32
N ASN A 244 -18.03 -7.02 10.71
CA ASN A 244 -17.29 -5.95 11.40
C ASN A 244 -18.12 -5.26 12.49
N ILE A 245 -19.41 -5.01 12.23
CA ILE A 245 -20.37 -4.52 13.23
C ILE A 245 -20.43 -5.47 14.43
N ASN A 246 -20.57 -6.78 14.15
CA ASN A 246 -20.62 -7.80 15.20
C ASN A 246 -19.30 -7.90 15.99
N TYR A 247 -18.17 -7.74 15.33
CA TYR A 247 -16.87 -7.68 16.00
C TYR A 247 -16.79 -6.50 16.96
N SER A 248 -17.16 -5.30 16.50
CA SER A 248 -17.19 -4.09 17.34
C SER A 248 -18.15 -4.23 18.52
N GLU A 249 -19.34 -4.84 18.32
CA GLU A 249 -20.36 -4.96 19.37
C GLU A 249 -20.01 -6.00 20.42
N ASN A 250 -19.43 -7.14 20.01
CA ASN A 250 -19.39 -8.33 20.86
C ASN A 250 -17.98 -8.77 21.26
N THR A 251 -16.92 -8.28 20.57
CA THR A 251 -15.56 -8.80 20.74
C THR A 251 -14.56 -7.69 21.05
N ALA A 252 -14.58 -6.59 20.30
CA ALA A 252 -13.65 -5.49 20.51
C ALA A 252 -13.83 -4.86 21.90
N GLU A 253 -12.74 -4.69 22.63
CA GLU A 253 -12.78 -4.05 23.94
C GLU A 253 -13.35 -2.62 23.84
N ALA A 254 -14.38 -2.33 24.63
CA ALA A 254 -15.12 -1.06 24.61
C ALA A 254 -15.68 -0.67 23.21
N GLY A 255 -15.98 -1.66 22.37
CA GLY A 255 -16.70 -1.44 21.13
C GLY A 255 -18.19 -1.16 21.36
N ASN A 256 -18.90 -0.70 20.35
CA ASN A 256 -20.29 -0.26 20.45
C ASN A 256 -21.17 -0.67 19.26
N GLY A 257 -20.64 -1.44 18.31
CA GLY A 257 -21.33 -1.87 17.09
C GLY A 257 -21.50 -0.80 16.02
N ASN A 258 -21.02 0.42 16.23
CA ASN A 258 -21.09 1.50 15.23
C ASN A 258 -19.88 1.45 14.28
N ALA A 259 -19.81 0.40 13.45
CA ALA A 259 -18.69 0.10 12.53
C ALA A 259 -19.12 -0.15 11.08
N GLY A 260 -20.38 0.16 10.76
CA GLY A 260 -21.00 0.00 9.43
C GLY A 260 -21.02 1.29 8.62
N ASN A 261 -21.98 1.39 7.71
CA ASN A 261 -22.16 2.47 6.73
C ASN A 261 -20.98 2.55 5.74
N TRP A 262 -20.55 1.40 5.26
CA TRP A 262 -19.51 1.30 4.25
C TRP A 262 -20.01 1.81 2.90
N ASN A 263 -19.18 2.59 2.19
CA ASN A 263 -19.50 3.09 0.86
C ASN A 263 -18.66 2.37 -0.19
N SER A 264 -19.25 1.43 -0.91
CA SER A 264 -18.57 0.65 -1.94
C SER A 264 -17.98 1.49 -3.08
N GLU A 265 -18.53 2.68 -3.34
CA GLU A 265 -17.98 3.61 -4.36
C GLU A 265 -16.63 4.22 -3.94
N ASN A 266 -16.28 4.14 -2.65
CA ASN A 266 -15.02 4.63 -2.11
C ASN A 266 -14.06 3.49 -1.73
N MET A 267 -14.38 2.25 -2.11
CA MET A 267 -13.56 1.10 -1.71
C MET A 267 -12.53 0.73 -2.76
N SER A 268 -11.40 0.26 -2.26
CA SER A 268 -10.33 -0.34 -3.02
C SER A 268 -10.03 -1.76 -2.53
N ILE A 269 -9.54 -2.57 -3.47
CA ILE A 269 -8.98 -3.88 -3.20
C ILE A 269 -7.46 -3.71 -3.11
N VAL A 270 -6.87 -4.09 -2.00
CA VAL A 270 -5.42 -4.15 -1.83
C VAL A 270 -5.00 -5.62 -1.75
N SER A 271 -4.13 -6.05 -2.66
CA SER A 271 -3.60 -7.41 -2.68
C SER A 271 -2.09 -7.39 -2.57
N TYR A 272 -1.52 -8.25 -1.73
CA TYR A 272 -0.08 -8.36 -1.59
C TYR A 272 0.39 -9.79 -1.33
N ILE A 273 1.63 -10.05 -1.76
CA ILE A 273 2.34 -11.30 -1.49
C ILE A 273 3.40 -11.02 -0.43
N TYR A 274 3.44 -11.82 0.63
CA TYR A 274 4.50 -11.74 1.62
C TYR A 274 5.21 -13.08 1.85
N ASN A 275 6.47 -13.02 2.22
CA ASN A 275 7.24 -14.20 2.63
C ASN A 275 6.80 -14.64 4.02
N ASN A 276 6.35 -15.88 4.17
CA ASN A 276 5.76 -16.36 5.42
C ASN A 276 6.78 -16.53 6.57
N ILE A 277 8.08 -16.54 6.26
CA ILE A 277 9.14 -16.64 7.28
C ILE A 277 9.59 -15.25 7.72
N THR A 278 9.96 -14.37 6.78
CA THR A 278 10.47 -13.03 7.09
C THR A 278 9.35 -12.02 7.33
N LYS A 279 8.12 -12.34 6.95
CA LYS A 279 6.93 -11.45 6.91
C LYS A 279 7.06 -10.27 5.93
N GLU A 280 8.18 -10.14 5.23
CA GLU A 280 8.40 -9.07 4.27
C GLU A 280 7.44 -9.17 3.08
N ILE A 281 6.83 -8.03 2.71
CA ILE A 281 5.95 -7.92 1.56
C ILE A 281 6.79 -7.78 0.30
N MET A 282 6.63 -8.76 -0.59
CA MET A 282 7.39 -8.88 -1.82
C MET A 282 6.84 -8.01 -2.94
N GLN A 283 5.53 -7.87 -3.04
CA GLN A 283 4.82 -7.02 -4.00
C GLN A 283 3.42 -6.73 -3.49
N VAL A 284 2.87 -5.59 -3.89
CA VAL A 284 1.51 -5.14 -3.56
C VAL A 284 0.88 -4.50 -4.78
N GLU A 285 -0.45 -4.59 -4.89
CA GLU A 285 -1.25 -3.92 -5.92
C GLU A 285 -2.54 -3.40 -5.31
N GLU A 286 -3.06 -2.29 -5.86
CA GLU A 286 -4.33 -1.69 -5.49
C GLU A 286 -5.19 -1.48 -6.74
N ALA A 287 -6.47 -1.78 -6.63
CA ALA A 287 -7.45 -1.46 -7.65
C ALA A 287 -8.75 -1.00 -7.01
N HIS A 288 -9.45 -0.09 -7.67
CA HIS A 288 -10.78 0.33 -7.22
C HIS A 288 -11.77 -0.85 -7.28
N LEU A 289 -12.64 -0.96 -6.27
CA LEU A 289 -13.67 -2.00 -6.23
C LEU A 289 -14.76 -1.66 -7.26
N ASN A 290 -14.91 -2.48 -8.30
CA ASN A 290 -15.97 -2.33 -9.28
C ASN A 290 -17.25 -2.99 -8.77
N ASN A 291 -18.36 -2.23 -8.76
CA ASN A 291 -19.70 -2.66 -8.33
C ASN A 291 -20.58 -2.99 -9.52
#